data_cb998b78990310686deefaf2288db0aa
#
_entry.id   cb998b78990310686deefaf2288db0aa
#
_cell.length_a   1.000
_cell.length_b   1.000
_cell.length_c   1.000
_cell.angle_alpha   90.00
_cell.angle_beta   90.00
_cell.angle_gamma   90.00
#
_symmetry.space_group_name_H-M   'P 1'
#
loop_
_entity.id
_entity.type
_entity.pdbx_description
1 polymer ?
#
loop_
_entity_poly.entity_id
_entity_poly.type
_entity_poly.pdbx_seq_one_letter_code
_entity_poly.pdbx_strand_id
1 'polypeptide(L)'
;EDSPEYDSYWYYSYEAAQLVNAETLGMEALEDFSPYTVAHLGDTLFIANIGKEGNSLLVFNTKEGRLLDVVKSWQFDNEEKNFGSSIEAIVPAGNRLYVAERQSRIHVFELPDLTYVTCIGNGQWSGPVFQAQALAVKDGLIFARDKNGKVSIYKESDVTQENYQKINRHWQVSGNNSPGNNGFAPHYMQFNAEGNILLTDYEGKKIRVLDPTLVNDDLVNGTSIDMDELSLSLEFKPKTFALCNERWYATGDNDAINIYDSQQGEWVKKIKTIKGYSFLLPVRIYAQNDSVLWVSDTHKSMQTLVKMIVHKGEIRE
;
A
#
# COMPACT_ATOMS: atom_id res chain seq x y z
N GLU A 1 -3.92 -28.63 -8.66
CA GLU A 1 -4.63 -28.10 -9.86
C GLU A 1 -5.90 -27.46 -9.35
N ASP A 2 -5.92 -26.12 -9.27
CA ASP A 2 -7.12 -25.40 -8.88
C ASP A 2 -8.13 -25.50 -10.00
N SER A 3 -9.26 -26.17 -9.70
CA SER A 3 -10.41 -26.15 -10.61
C SER A 3 -10.86 -24.69 -10.79
N PRO A 4 -11.24 -24.26 -12.00
CA PRO A 4 -11.80 -22.93 -12.18
C PRO A 4 -13.02 -22.74 -11.29
N GLU A 5 -13.11 -21.62 -10.61
CA GLU A 5 -14.28 -21.23 -9.86
C GLU A 5 -15.38 -20.80 -10.81
N TYR A 6 -16.52 -21.45 -10.73
CA TYR A 6 -17.71 -21.09 -11.48
C TYR A 6 -18.61 -20.22 -10.60
N ASP A 7 -18.66 -18.95 -10.87
CA ASP A 7 -19.78 -18.10 -10.54
C ASP A 7 -20.82 -18.22 -11.65
N SER A 8 -22.08 -18.00 -11.42
CA SER A 8 -23.19 -18.39 -12.32
C SER A 8 -23.02 -18.02 -13.81
N TYR A 9 -22.02 -17.19 -14.17
CA TYR A 9 -21.69 -16.79 -15.54
C TYR A 9 -20.19 -16.58 -15.80
N TRP A 10 -19.32 -16.62 -14.78
CA TRP A 10 -17.91 -16.30 -14.90
C TRP A 10 -17.05 -17.32 -14.17
N TYR A 11 -15.90 -17.67 -14.76
CA TYR A 11 -14.88 -18.42 -14.05
C TYR A 11 -13.65 -17.53 -13.81
N TYR A 12 -12.97 -17.79 -12.72
CA TYR A 12 -11.72 -17.12 -12.38
C TYR A 12 -10.60 -18.13 -12.24
N SER A 13 -9.43 -17.80 -12.79
CA SER A 13 -8.22 -18.57 -12.56
C SER A 13 -7.04 -17.63 -12.31
N TYR A 14 -6.02 -18.15 -11.66
CA TYR A 14 -4.90 -17.38 -11.16
C TYR A 14 -3.60 -17.99 -11.61
N GLU A 15 -2.65 -17.17 -12.06
CA GLU A 15 -1.35 -17.61 -12.57
C GLU A 15 -0.24 -16.68 -12.10
N ALA A 16 0.90 -17.24 -11.64
CA ALA A 16 2.12 -16.49 -11.43
C ALA A 16 2.80 -16.23 -12.79
N ALA A 17 2.74 -14.99 -13.25
CA ALA A 17 3.33 -14.59 -14.54
C ALA A 17 4.80 -14.18 -14.40
N GLN A 18 5.20 -13.69 -13.23
CA GLN A 18 6.57 -13.29 -12.95
C GLN A 18 6.87 -13.43 -11.46
N LEU A 19 8.05 -13.92 -11.16
CA LEU A 19 8.61 -13.95 -9.81
C LEU A 19 9.80 -13.02 -9.74
N VAL A 20 9.77 -12.09 -8.79
CA VAL A 20 10.88 -11.18 -8.52
C VAL A 20 11.44 -11.54 -7.13
N ASN A 21 12.69 -11.95 -7.10
CA ASN A 21 13.42 -12.33 -5.91
C ASN A 21 14.87 -11.86 -6.01
N ALA A 22 15.70 -12.11 -5.02
CA ALA A 22 17.11 -11.69 -5.03
C ALA A 22 17.87 -12.22 -6.25
N GLU A 23 17.64 -13.46 -6.65
CA GLU A 23 18.30 -14.07 -7.82
C GLU A 23 17.90 -13.36 -9.13
N THR A 24 16.61 -13.12 -9.35
CA THR A 24 16.12 -12.41 -10.56
C THR A 24 16.55 -10.95 -10.60
N LEU A 25 16.87 -10.36 -9.47
CA LEU A 25 17.40 -8.99 -9.36
C LEU A 25 18.93 -8.93 -9.43
N GLY A 26 19.62 -10.07 -9.47
CA GLY A 26 21.08 -10.15 -9.47
C GLY A 26 21.72 -9.73 -8.14
N MET A 27 20.99 -9.88 -7.04
CA MET A 27 21.48 -9.60 -5.69
C MET A 27 22.38 -10.77 -5.19
N GLU A 28 23.48 -10.46 -4.51
CA GLU A 28 24.47 -11.45 -4.09
C GLU A 28 23.93 -12.38 -2.98
N ALA A 29 23.12 -11.84 -2.07
CA ALA A 29 22.53 -12.59 -0.98
C ALA A 29 20.99 -12.59 -1.03
N LEU A 30 20.37 -13.76 -0.79
CA LEU A 30 18.90 -13.89 -0.74
C LEU A 30 18.26 -12.96 0.33
N GLU A 31 18.98 -12.72 1.41
CA GLU A 31 18.56 -11.87 2.53
C GLU A 31 18.60 -10.36 2.23
N ASP A 32 19.19 -9.96 1.09
CA ASP A 32 19.20 -8.56 0.65
C ASP A 32 17.88 -8.12 0.01
N PHE A 33 17.03 -9.07 -0.33
CA PHE A 33 15.71 -8.81 -0.87
C PHE A 33 14.61 -9.26 0.09
N SER A 34 13.82 -8.32 0.57
CA SER A 34 12.63 -8.56 1.37
C SER A 34 11.56 -7.54 0.98
N PRO A 35 10.75 -7.84 -0.06
CA PRO A 35 9.77 -6.91 -0.59
C PRO A 35 8.62 -6.76 0.40
N TYR A 36 8.25 -5.52 0.70
CA TYR A 36 7.17 -5.25 1.64
C TYR A 36 5.95 -4.66 0.95
N THR A 37 6.04 -3.44 0.42
CA THR A 37 4.97 -2.79 -0.32
C THR A 37 5.45 -2.34 -1.68
N VAL A 38 4.53 -2.18 -2.61
CA VAL A 38 4.84 -1.75 -3.97
C VAL A 38 3.86 -0.70 -4.46
N ALA A 39 4.28 0.07 -5.44
CA ALA A 39 3.43 0.94 -6.23
C ALA A 39 3.87 0.93 -7.68
N HIS A 40 2.96 1.24 -8.59
CA HIS A 40 3.19 1.13 -10.02
C HIS A 40 2.87 2.45 -10.72
N LEU A 41 3.71 2.82 -11.68
CA LEU A 41 3.48 3.95 -12.56
C LEU A 41 4.03 3.63 -13.97
N GLY A 42 3.16 3.53 -14.95
CA GLY A 42 3.56 3.12 -16.31
C GLY A 42 4.17 1.71 -16.30
N ASP A 43 5.37 1.54 -16.83
CA ASP A 43 6.11 0.27 -16.80
C ASP A 43 7.02 0.13 -15.56
N THR A 44 7.00 1.11 -14.66
CA THR A 44 7.84 1.14 -13.47
C THR A 44 7.11 0.64 -12.24
N LEU A 45 7.71 -0.30 -11.54
CA LEU A 45 7.29 -0.77 -10.23
C LEU A 45 8.29 -0.26 -9.18
N PHE A 46 7.81 0.47 -8.21
CA PHE A 46 8.56 0.88 -7.02
C PHE A 46 8.35 -0.16 -5.93
N ILE A 47 9.43 -0.71 -5.39
CA ILE A 47 9.39 -1.79 -4.39
C ILE A 47 10.08 -1.31 -3.11
N ALA A 48 9.35 -1.32 -2.00
CA ALA A 48 9.96 -1.16 -0.69
C ALA A 48 10.73 -2.43 -0.34
N ASN A 49 12.02 -2.32 -0.13
CA ASN A 49 12.89 -3.43 0.25
C ASN A 49 13.40 -3.25 1.67
N ILE A 50 13.23 -4.28 2.51
CA ILE A 50 13.74 -4.35 3.88
C ILE A 50 14.86 -5.39 3.90
N GLY A 51 15.96 -5.11 3.21
CA GLY A 51 17.10 -6.02 3.12
C GLY A 51 17.97 -5.99 4.38
N LYS A 52 18.87 -6.94 4.49
CA LYS A 52 19.85 -7.05 5.60
C LYS A 52 20.76 -5.82 5.69
N GLU A 53 21.12 -5.25 4.54
CA GLU A 53 21.97 -4.06 4.46
C GLU A 53 21.21 -2.73 4.68
N GLY A 54 19.94 -2.80 5.06
CA GLY A 54 19.09 -1.64 5.31
C GLY A 54 17.91 -1.51 4.36
N ASN A 55 17.19 -0.42 4.55
CA ASN A 55 16.01 -0.12 3.76
C ASN A 55 16.39 0.53 2.43
N SER A 56 15.69 0.16 1.38
CA SER A 56 15.88 0.75 0.05
C SER A 56 14.57 0.80 -0.74
N LEU A 57 14.52 1.70 -1.70
CA LEU A 57 13.49 1.75 -2.72
C LEU A 57 14.09 1.21 -4.01
N LEU A 58 13.57 0.07 -4.47
CA LEU A 58 13.98 -0.52 -5.74
C LEU A 58 13.08 0.01 -6.85
N VAL A 59 13.68 0.32 -7.98
CA VAL A 59 13.00 0.74 -9.21
C VAL A 59 13.12 -0.36 -10.24
N PHE A 60 12.01 -1.01 -10.55
CA PHE A 60 11.98 -2.19 -11.42
C PHE A 60 11.14 -1.93 -12.67
N ASN A 61 11.66 -2.29 -13.84
CA ASN A 61 10.91 -2.24 -15.08
C ASN A 61 10.15 -3.55 -15.29
N THR A 62 8.83 -3.47 -15.24
CA THR A 62 7.96 -4.66 -15.36
C THR A 62 7.91 -5.25 -16.77
N LYS A 63 8.18 -4.45 -17.79
CA LYS A 63 8.18 -4.88 -19.19
C LYS A 63 9.50 -5.54 -19.58
N GLU A 64 10.62 -4.96 -19.12
CA GLU A 64 11.96 -5.50 -19.40
C GLU A 64 12.36 -6.59 -18.40
N GLY A 65 11.66 -6.69 -17.27
CA GLY A 65 11.93 -7.67 -16.23
C GLY A 65 13.25 -7.43 -15.49
N ARG A 66 13.72 -6.19 -15.39
CA ARG A 66 15.02 -5.86 -14.80
C ARG A 66 14.96 -4.70 -13.80
N LEU A 67 15.88 -4.74 -12.85
CA LEU A 67 16.13 -3.64 -11.92
C LEU A 67 16.76 -2.47 -12.68
N LEU A 68 16.20 -1.27 -12.48
CA LEU A 68 16.70 -0.02 -13.05
C LEU A 68 17.59 0.73 -12.07
N ASP A 69 17.17 0.79 -10.79
CA ASP A 69 17.86 1.56 -9.77
C ASP A 69 17.58 1.01 -8.36
N VAL A 70 18.48 1.35 -7.42
CA VAL A 70 18.38 1.05 -5.99
C VAL A 70 18.68 2.31 -5.19
N VAL A 71 17.63 2.97 -4.70
CA VAL A 71 17.76 4.19 -3.88
C VAL A 71 17.93 3.78 -2.41
N LYS A 72 19.14 3.84 -1.90
CA LYS A 72 19.48 3.65 -0.47
C LYS A 72 19.65 4.97 0.25
N SER A 73 20.24 5.96 -0.44
CA SER A 73 20.52 7.29 0.08
C SER A 73 20.38 8.36 -1.02
N TRP A 74 20.32 9.61 -0.63
CA TRP A 74 20.27 10.77 -1.51
C TRP A 74 20.97 11.96 -0.88
N GLN A 75 21.37 12.94 -1.72
CA GLN A 75 21.94 14.19 -1.24
C GLN A 75 20.85 15.23 -1.02
N PHE A 76 20.87 15.90 0.13
CA PHE A 76 19.98 17.02 0.43
C PHE A 76 20.69 18.00 1.38
N ASP A 77 20.77 19.26 0.99
CA ASP A 77 21.41 20.35 1.76
C ASP A 77 22.87 20.00 2.17
N ASN A 78 23.65 19.47 1.21
CA ASN A 78 25.03 19.01 1.38
C ASN A 78 25.22 17.85 2.38
N GLU A 79 24.16 17.19 2.76
CA GLU A 79 24.22 16.00 3.63
C GLU A 79 23.68 14.78 2.91
N GLU A 80 24.28 13.64 3.18
CA GLU A 80 23.71 12.37 2.77
C GLU A 80 22.57 11.98 3.69
N LYS A 81 21.41 11.69 3.11
CA LYS A 81 20.20 11.20 3.79
C LYS A 81 19.90 9.79 3.34
N ASN A 82 19.21 9.02 4.18
CA ASN A 82 18.77 7.66 3.90
C ASN A 82 17.43 7.37 4.55
N PHE A 83 16.86 6.20 4.25
CA PHE A 83 15.69 5.69 4.96
C PHE A 83 16.11 5.21 6.36
N GLY A 84 15.62 5.89 7.39
CA GLY A 84 15.92 5.55 8.80
C GLY A 84 15.15 4.35 9.33
N SER A 85 14.08 3.94 8.65
CA SER A 85 13.26 2.79 9.02
C SER A 85 12.58 2.16 7.80
N SER A 86 11.80 1.08 8.02
CA SER A 86 11.08 0.39 6.95
C SER A 86 10.16 1.32 6.17
N ILE A 87 10.17 1.19 4.85
CA ILE A 87 9.21 1.84 3.95
C ILE A 87 7.88 1.11 4.06
N GLU A 88 6.84 1.80 4.48
CA GLU A 88 5.52 1.21 4.77
C GLU A 88 4.49 1.49 3.67
N ALA A 89 4.62 2.63 2.96
CA ALA A 89 3.74 2.99 1.86
C ALA A 89 4.49 3.76 0.78
N ILE A 90 4.09 3.54 -0.47
CA ILE A 90 4.61 4.23 -1.65
C ILE A 90 3.40 4.66 -2.47
N VAL A 91 3.33 5.94 -2.83
CA VAL A 91 2.23 6.50 -3.63
C VAL A 91 2.79 7.42 -4.70
N PRO A 92 2.74 7.03 -5.98
CA PRO A 92 2.97 7.96 -7.08
C PRO A 92 1.73 8.83 -7.28
N ALA A 93 1.92 10.14 -7.37
CA ALA A 93 0.84 11.09 -7.64
C ALA A 93 1.38 12.28 -8.47
N GLY A 94 0.79 12.52 -9.63
CA GLY A 94 1.28 13.50 -10.58
C GLY A 94 2.74 13.21 -11.00
N ASN A 95 3.61 14.19 -10.82
CA ASN A 95 5.05 14.08 -11.06
C ASN A 95 5.86 13.78 -9.77
N ARG A 96 5.21 13.28 -8.72
CA ARG A 96 5.85 13.02 -7.44
C ARG A 96 5.67 11.59 -6.98
N LEU A 97 6.65 11.11 -6.21
CA LEU A 97 6.60 9.87 -5.47
C LEU A 97 6.68 10.18 -3.97
N TYR A 98 5.65 9.76 -3.25
CA TYR A 98 5.57 9.88 -1.80
C TYR A 98 5.94 8.54 -1.18
N VAL A 99 6.93 8.53 -0.30
CA VAL A 99 7.48 7.32 0.33
C VAL A 99 7.40 7.48 1.85
N ALA A 100 6.47 6.80 2.47
CA ALA A 100 6.28 6.83 3.91
C ALA A 100 7.15 5.79 4.60
N GLU A 101 7.93 6.21 5.58
CA GLU A 101 8.67 5.31 6.46
C GLU A 101 8.08 5.25 7.87
N ARG A 102 8.26 4.12 8.52
CA ARG A 102 7.68 3.84 9.84
C ARG A 102 8.08 4.84 10.91
N GLN A 103 9.28 5.41 10.81
CA GLN A 103 9.80 6.41 11.74
C GLN A 103 9.30 7.83 11.45
N SER A 104 8.01 7.98 11.18
CA SER A 104 7.37 9.29 11.18
C SER A 104 7.91 10.28 10.14
N ARG A 105 8.17 9.79 8.91
CA ARG A 105 8.57 10.60 7.77
C ARG A 105 7.82 10.19 6.52
N ILE A 106 7.54 11.17 5.67
CA ILE A 106 7.10 10.96 4.30
C ILE A 106 8.09 11.70 3.41
N HIS A 107 8.93 10.95 2.73
CA HIS A 107 9.88 11.48 1.76
C HIS A 107 9.17 11.75 0.44
N VAL A 108 9.56 12.84 -0.22
CA VAL A 108 8.98 13.24 -1.51
C VAL A 108 10.08 13.38 -2.54
N PHE A 109 9.92 12.66 -3.64
CA PHE A 109 10.81 12.69 -4.80
C PHE A 109 10.06 13.18 -6.03
N GLU A 110 10.74 13.87 -6.93
CA GLU A 110 10.23 14.16 -8.27
C GLU A 110 10.47 12.99 -9.22
N LEU A 111 9.49 12.71 -10.07
CA LEU A 111 9.55 11.70 -11.12
C LEU A 111 9.88 12.36 -12.48
N PRO A 112 10.54 11.66 -13.41
CA PRO A 112 10.96 10.26 -13.31
C PRO A 112 12.30 10.03 -12.59
N ASP A 113 13.12 11.07 -12.38
CA ASP A 113 14.54 10.97 -12.02
C ASP A 113 14.77 10.69 -10.51
N LEU A 114 13.71 10.59 -9.72
CA LEU A 114 13.76 10.42 -8.26
C LEU A 114 14.60 11.49 -7.56
N THR A 115 14.55 12.73 -8.07
CA THR A 115 15.18 13.87 -7.42
C THR A 115 14.47 14.17 -6.10
N TYR A 116 15.22 14.18 -5.01
CA TYR A 116 14.65 14.43 -3.69
C TYR A 116 14.19 15.88 -3.53
N VAL A 117 12.95 16.06 -3.07
CA VAL A 117 12.34 17.39 -2.89
C VAL A 117 12.36 17.82 -1.43
N THR A 118 11.75 17.00 -0.54
CA THR A 118 11.55 17.38 0.85
C THR A 118 11.11 16.18 1.70
N CYS A 119 10.91 16.43 3.00
CA CYS A 119 10.36 15.46 3.94
C CYS A 119 9.25 16.08 4.79
N ILE A 120 8.12 15.42 4.88
CA ILE A 120 7.08 15.71 5.87
C ILE A 120 7.40 14.91 7.13
N GLY A 121 7.53 15.62 8.26
CA GLY A 121 7.93 15.00 9.52
C GLY A 121 9.43 14.87 9.69
N ASN A 122 9.87 14.76 10.94
CA ASN A 122 11.28 14.81 11.35
C ASN A 122 11.81 13.49 11.96
N GLY A 123 11.02 12.44 11.89
CA GLY A 123 11.37 11.14 12.48
C GLY A 123 11.20 11.05 13.99
N GLN A 124 10.64 12.07 14.63
CA GLN A 124 10.38 12.08 16.07
C GLN A 124 8.95 11.64 16.39
N TRP A 125 8.79 10.93 17.50
CA TRP A 125 7.50 10.41 17.96
C TRP A 125 6.49 11.50 18.34
N SER A 126 6.92 12.73 18.50
CA SER A 126 6.09 13.91 18.77
C SER A 126 5.93 14.83 17.58
N GLY A 127 6.41 14.43 16.42
CA GLY A 127 6.37 15.22 15.20
C GLY A 127 4.98 15.31 14.55
N PRO A 128 4.86 16.10 13.48
CA PRO A 128 3.60 16.28 12.75
C PRO A 128 3.13 15.01 12.03
N VAL A 129 4.02 14.07 11.78
CA VAL A 129 3.73 12.72 11.24
C VAL A 129 4.07 11.71 12.32
N PHE A 130 3.19 10.73 12.53
CA PHE A 130 3.46 9.67 13.48
C PHE A 130 3.12 8.29 12.88
N GLN A 131 4.13 7.41 12.78
CA GLN A 131 3.97 6.05 12.25
C GLN A 131 3.21 6.02 10.92
N ALA A 132 3.71 6.72 9.89
CA ALA A 132 3.11 6.79 8.57
C ALA A 132 3.09 5.41 7.87
N GLN A 133 2.18 4.52 8.27
CA GLN A 133 2.07 3.16 7.74
C GLN A 133 1.08 3.04 6.57
N ALA A 134 0.23 4.04 6.39
CA ALA A 134 -0.71 4.11 5.28
C ALA A 134 -0.72 5.53 4.71
N LEU A 135 -0.84 5.64 3.40
CA LEU A 135 -0.72 6.88 2.65
C LEU A 135 -1.65 6.84 1.44
N ALA A 136 -2.32 7.95 1.17
CA ALA A 136 -3.05 8.19 -0.07
C ALA A 136 -2.87 9.65 -0.48
N VAL A 137 -2.74 9.91 -1.78
CA VAL A 137 -2.52 11.27 -2.32
C VAL A 137 -3.42 11.49 -3.52
N LYS A 138 -4.21 12.56 -3.49
CA LYS A 138 -5.07 12.95 -4.61
C LYS A 138 -5.57 14.39 -4.44
N ASP A 139 -5.79 15.08 -5.54
CA ASP A 139 -6.44 16.40 -5.62
C ASP A 139 -5.79 17.45 -4.70
N GLY A 140 -4.46 17.44 -4.61
CA GLY A 140 -3.70 18.39 -3.80
C GLY A 140 -3.66 18.07 -2.30
N LEU A 141 -4.17 16.91 -1.88
CA LEU A 141 -4.20 16.48 -0.49
C LEU A 141 -3.42 15.18 -0.29
N ILE A 142 -2.70 15.13 0.83
CA ILE A 142 -1.93 13.98 1.30
C ILE A 142 -2.59 13.48 2.58
N PHE A 143 -3.09 12.27 2.57
CA PHE A 143 -3.70 11.59 3.71
C PHE A 143 -2.71 10.57 4.25
N ALA A 144 -2.35 10.70 5.51
CA ALA A 144 -1.40 9.80 6.15
C ALA A 144 -1.94 9.29 7.48
N ARG A 145 -1.70 8.01 7.75
CA ARG A 145 -1.99 7.44 9.08
C ARG A 145 -1.22 8.23 10.14
N ASP A 146 -1.90 8.56 11.21
CA ASP A 146 -1.33 9.13 12.42
C ASP A 146 -1.50 8.17 13.61
N LYS A 147 -0.80 8.45 14.68
CA LYS A 147 -0.95 7.77 15.97
C LYS A 147 -2.41 7.81 16.46
N ASN A 148 -2.82 6.75 17.12
CA ASN A 148 -4.13 6.65 17.77
C ASN A 148 -5.32 6.62 16.78
N GLY A 149 -5.13 6.04 15.60
CA GLY A 149 -6.22 5.79 14.67
C GLY A 149 -6.75 7.03 13.97
N LYS A 150 -5.93 8.05 13.86
CA LYS A 150 -6.26 9.27 13.16
C LYS A 150 -5.65 9.26 11.76
N VAL A 151 -6.23 10.06 10.89
CA VAL A 151 -5.68 10.39 9.58
C VAL A 151 -5.30 11.86 9.60
N SER A 152 -4.01 12.14 9.43
CA SER A 152 -3.50 13.50 9.26
C SER A 152 -3.49 13.87 7.80
N ILE A 153 -3.89 15.10 7.49
CA ILE A 153 -4.08 15.58 6.13
C ILE A 153 -3.20 16.82 5.91
N TYR A 154 -2.42 16.79 4.84
CA TYR A 154 -1.48 17.85 4.43
C TYR A 154 -1.87 18.36 3.05
N LYS A 155 -1.51 19.61 2.72
CA LYS A 155 -1.64 20.18 1.38
C LYS A 155 -0.37 19.96 0.57
N GLU A 156 -0.52 19.48 -0.66
CA GLU A 156 0.62 19.31 -1.58
C GLU A 156 1.32 20.64 -1.89
N SER A 157 0.59 21.78 -1.83
CA SER A 157 1.14 23.11 -2.00
C SER A 157 2.23 23.48 -0.99
N ASP A 158 2.20 22.86 0.19
CA ASP A 158 3.19 23.11 1.25
C ASP A 158 4.45 22.24 1.09
N VAL A 159 4.43 21.28 0.15
CA VAL A 159 5.52 20.33 -0.08
C VAL A 159 6.58 20.97 -0.96
N THR A 160 7.47 21.73 -0.33
CA THR A 160 8.58 22.45 -0.97
C THR A 160 9.90 22.16 -0.23
N GLN A 161 11.04 22.44 -0.87
CA GLN A 161 12.36 22.30 -0.24
C GLN A 161 12.52 23.20 1.00
N GLU A 162 11.97 24.41 0.94
CA GLU A 162 12.02 25.41 2.02
C GLU A 162 11.29 24.94 3.28
N ASN A 163 10.28 24.10 3.10
CA ASN A 163 9.47 23.53 4.17
C ASN A 163 10.00 22.19 4.70
N TYR A 164 11.25 21.82 4.40
CA TYR A 164 11.84 20.57 4.86
C TYR A 164 11.63 20.34 6.36
N GLN A 165 10.96 19.24 6.71
CA GLN A 165 10.59 18.85 8.09
C GLN A 165 9.69 19.86 8.86
N LYS A 166 9.23 20.93 8.22
CA LYS A 166 8.40 21.99 8.83
C LYS A 166 6.94 21.95 8.40
N ILE A 167 6.59 21.03 7.49
CA ILE A 167 5.23 20.91 6.98
C ILE A 167 4.31 20.42 8.10
N ASN A 168 3.31 21.24 8.43
CA ASN A 168 2.31 20.91 9.44
C ASN A 168 1.07 20.30 8.79
N ARG A 169 0.38 19.44 9.54
CA ARG A 169 -0.95 18.98 9.11
C ARG A 169 -1.94 20.14 9.14
N HIS A 170 -2.80 20.18 8.14
CA HIS A 170 -3.93 21.12 8.09
C HIS A 170 -5.10 20.58 8.89
N TRP A 171 -5.43 19.31 8.71
CA TRP A 171 -6.55 18.65 9.38
C TRP A 171 -6.11 17.32 9.97
N GLN A 172 -6.89 16.87 10.94
CA GLN A 172 -6.77 15.54 11.51
C GLN A 172 -8.16 15.01 11.81
N VAL A 173 -8.49 13.86 11.28
CA VAL A 173 -9.79 13.22 11.44
C VAL A 173 -9.65 11.83 12.07
N SER A 174 -10.71 11.37 12.73
CA SER A 174 -10.82 10.01 13.25
C SER A 174 -12.22 9.46 12.92
N GLY A 175 -12.37 8.13 12.87
CA GLY A 175 -13.69 7.52 12.72
C GLY A 175 -14.45 7.49 14.05
N ASN A 176 -15.71 7.88 14.06
CA ASN A 176 -16.58 7.86 15.26
C ASN A 176 -16.84 6.46 15.81
N ASN A 177 -16.77 5.44 14.98
CA ASN A 177 -17.16 4.07 15.33
C ASN A 177 -15.98 3.21 15.78
N SER A 178 -14.89 3.82 16.25
CA SER A 178 -13.74 3.07 16.76
C SER A 178 -14.03 2.57 18.18
N PRO A 179 -14.09 1.27 18.42
CA PRO A 179 -14.32 0.77 19.76
C PRO A 179 -13.13 1.05 20.67
N GLY A 180 -13.34 1.88 21.68
CA GLY A 180 -12.39 2.13 22.77
C GLY A 180 -11.18 2.98 22.42
N ASN A 181 -10.30 3.17 23.40
CA ASN A 181 -9.07 3.97 23.30
C ASN A 181 -7.98 3.38 22.36
N ASN A 182 -8.21 2.23 21.78
CA ASN A 182 -7.30 1.56 20.83
C ASN A 182 -7.65 1.86 19.37
N GLY A 183 -8.16 3.01 19.11
CA GLY A 183 -8.64 3.55 17.84
C GLY A 183 -8.23 2.84 16.57
N PHE A 184 -9.09 2.94 15.60
CA PHE A 184 -8.89 2.65 14.20
C PHE A 184 -7.45 2.97 13.74
N ALA A 185 -6.74 1.98 13.23
CA ALA A 185 -5.34 2.11 12.81
C ALA A 185 -5.15 1.57 11.39
N PRO A 186 -5.34 2.41 10.35
CA PRO A 186 -5.23 1.95 8.99
C PRO A 186 -3.81 1.49 8.68
N HIS A 187 -3.69 0.28 8.12
CA HIS A 187 -2.44 -0.26 7.58
C HIS A 187 -2.30 0.01 6.09
N TYR A 188 -3.38 0.37 5.43
CA TYR A 188 -3.43 0.66 4.01
C TYR A 188 -4.56 1.63 3.70
N MET A 189 -4.33 2.49 2.72
CA MET A 189 -5.29 3.44 2.16
C MET A 189 -5.19 3.44 0.65
N GLN A 190 -6.32 3.56 -0.03
CA GLN A 190 -6.36 3.82 -1.47
C GLN A 190 -7.64 4.54 -1.85
N PHE A 191 -7.62 5.30 -2.93
CA PHE A 191 -8.83 5.86 -3.53
C PHE A 191 -9.56 4.80 -4.33
N ASN A 192 -10.89 4.82 -4.24
CA ASN A 192 -11.75 4.05 -5.13
C ASN A 192 -12.16 4.89 -6.37
N ALA A 193 -12.94 4.30 -7.26
CA ALA A 193 -13.38 4.95 -8.50
C ALA A 193 -14.27 6.18 -8.23
N GLU A 194 -15.04 6.17 -7.15
CA GLU A 194 -15.93 7.26 -6.74
C GLU A 194 -15.16 8.42 -6.08
N GLY A 195 -13.87 8.27 -5.82
CA GLY A 195 -13.03 9.28 -5.19
C GLY A 195 -13.01 9.24 -3.68
N ASN A 196 -13.63 8.25 -3.06
CA ASN A 196 -13.54 8.00 -1.62
C ASN A 196 -12.24 7.28 -1.26
N ILE A 197 -11.78 7.46 -0.03
CA ILE A 197 -10.62 6.74 0.51
C ILE A 197 -11.13 5.50 1.24
N LEU A 198 -10.65 4.35 0.80
CA LEU A 198 -10.84 3.09 1.48
C LEU A 198 -9.67 2.86 2.44
N LEU A 199 -9.99 2.49 3.68
CA LEU A 199 -9.02 2.30 4.75
C LEU A 199 -9.21 0.94 5.41
N THR A 200 -8.11 0.20 5.61
CA THR A 200 -8.17 -1.00 6.43
C THR A 200 -8.32 -0.64 7.90
N ASP A 201 -9.33 -1.21 8.56
CA ASP A 201 -9.44 -1.20 10.02
C ASP A 201 -9.00 -2.57 10.56
N TYR A 202 -7.70 -2.68 10.86
CA TYR A 202 -7.08 -3.94 11.26
C TYR A 202 -7.71 -4.53 12.52
N GLU A 203 -7.87 -3.74 13.57
CA GLU A 203 -8.45 -4.22 14.83
C GLU A 203 -9.97 -4.41 14.75
N GLY A 204 -10.66 -3.56 14.01
CA GLY A 204 -12.10 -3.67 13.78
C GLY A 204 -12.47 -4.75 12.77
N LYS A 205 -11.49 -5.34 12.06
CA LYS A 205 -11.71 -6.33 10.99
C LYS A 205 -12.67 -5.82 9.90
N LYS A 206 -12.43 -4.60 9.42
CA LYS A 206 -13.30 -3.91 8.47
C LYS A 206 -12.51 -3.14 7.44
N ILE A 207 -13.18 -2.75 6.37
CA ILE A 207 -12.75 -1.68 5.48
C ILE A 207 -13.70 -0.51 5.70
N ARG A 208 -13.14 0.66 6.02
CA ARG A 208 -13.89 1.89 6.21
C ARG A 208 -13.78 2.78 4.98
N VAL A 209 -14.77 3.62 4.77
CA VAL A 209 -14.85 4.56 3.65
C VAL A 209 -14.85 5.97 4.21
N LEU A 210 -13.84 6.75 3.84
CA LEU A 210 -13.75 8.18 4.13
C LEU A 210 -14.08 8.97 2.87
N ASP A 211 -15.14 9.78 2.94
CA ASP A 211 -15.43 10.78 1.93
C ASP A 211 -14.51 12.00 2.13
N PRO A 212 -13.57 12.28 1.20
CA PRO A 212 -12.65 13.40 1.36
C PRO A 212 -13.33 14.77 1.29
N THR A 213 -14.56 14.87 0.78
CA THR A 213 -15.30 16.13 0.75
C THR A 213 -15.75 16.60 2.14
N LEU A 214 -15.76 15.69 3.12
CA LEU A 214 -16.00 16.01 4.52
C LEU A 214 -14.79 16.73 5.17
N VAL A 215 -13.63 16.72 4.50
CA VAL A 215 -12.42 17.39 4.97
C VAL A 215 -12.39 18.80 4.41
N ASN A 216 -12.71 19.78 5.24
CA ASN A 216 -12.77 21.20 4.87
C ASN A 216 -12.31 22.10 6.02
N ASP A 217 -12.25 23.40 5.77
CA ASP A 217 -11.73 24.39 6.74
C ASP A 217 -12.63 24.57 7.99
N ASP A 218 -13.86 24.07 7.97
CA ASP A 218 -14.76 24.08 9.13
C ASP A 218 -14.44 22.96 10.15
N LEU A 219 -13.56 22.01 9.75
CA LEU A 219 -13.14 20.93 10.65
C LEU A 219 -12.22 21.45 11.75
N VAL A 220 -12.63 21.22 12.98
CA VAL A 220 -11.76 21.40 14.16
C VAL A 220 -10.80 20.22 14.24
N ASN A 221 -9.51 20.47 14.42
CA ASN A 221 -8.49 19.42 14.58
C ASN A 221 -8.91 18.38 15.63
N GLY A 222 -8.94 17.12 15.20
CA GLY A 222 -9.34 15.99 16.05
C GLY A 222 -10.83 15.68 16.02
N THR A 223 -11.60 16.33 15.16
CA THR A 223 -13.02 16.00 14.95
C THR A 223 -13.16 14.56 14.46
N SER A 224 -14.09 13.84 15.05
CA SER A 224 -14.53 12.55 14.55
C SER A 224 -15.52 12.77 13.42
N ILE A 225 -15.31 12.07 12.31
CA ILE A 225 -16.26 12.02 11.20
C ILE A 225 -16.83 10.62 11.08
N ASP A 226 -18.08 10.52 10.67
CA ASP A 226 -18.67 9.22 10.38
C ASP A 226 -18.01 8.67 9.10
N MET A 227 -17.38 7.51 9.25
CA MET A 227 -16.86 6.76 8.12
C MET A 227 -17.82 5.61 7.85
N ASP A 228 -18.27 5.51 6.62
CA ASP A 228 -19.04 4.36 6.18
C ASP A 228 -18.19 3.09 6.29
N GLU A 229 -18.87 1.98 6.42
CA GLU A 229 -18.26 0.65 6.41
C GLU A 229 -18.72 -0.07 5.16
N LEU A 230 -17.76 -0.64 4.42
CA LEU A 230 -18.14 -1.65 3.46
C LEU A 230 -18.70 -2.84 4.24
N SER A 231 -19.83 -3.40 3.78
CA SER A 231 -20.52 -4.51 4.44
C SER A 231 -19.73 -5.83 4.37
N LEU A 232 -18.42 -5.75 4.63
CA LEU A 232 -17.50 -6.86 4.65
C LEU A 232 -17.34 -7.34 6.09
N SER A 233 -17.98 -8.45 6.43
CA SER A 233 -17.68 -9.14 7.69
C SER A 233 -16.38 -9.91 7.54
N LEU A 234 -15.25 -9.32 7.94
CA LEU A 234 -13.95 -9.97 7.84
C LEU A 234 -13.75 -10.96 8.99
N GLU A 235 -13.46 -12.22 8.66
CA GLU A 235 -13.04 -13.22 9.66
C GLU A 235 -11.58 -13.02 10.12
N PHE A 236 -10.81 -12.20 9.41
CA PHE A 236 -9.38 -11.94 9.64
C PHE A 236 -9.13 -10.44 9.78
N LYS A 237 -7.94 -10.08 10.28
CA LYS A 237 -7.51 -8.69 10.40
C LYS A 237 -6.84 -8.24 9.09
N PRO A 238 -7.44 -7.32 8.32
CA PRO A 238 -6.93 -6.93 7.00
C PRO A 238 -5.70 -6.04 7.13
N LYS A 239 -4.64 -6.35 6.37
CA LYS A 239 -3.46 -5.48 6.23
C LYS A 239 -3.53 -4.64 4.96
N THR A 240 -3.74 -5.28 3.82
CA THR A 240 -3.95 -4.61 2.55
C THR A 240 -5.07 -5.27 1.77
N PHE A 241 -5.59 -4.55 0.81
CA PHE A 241 -6.58 -5.04 -0.14
C PHE A 241 -6.34 -4.43 -1.52
N ALA A 242 -6.84 -5.10 -2.54
CA ALA A 242 -6.80 -4.65 -3.92
C ALA A 242 -8.09 -5.05 -4.63
N LEU A 243 -8.62 -4.17 -5.47
CA LEU A 243 -9.75 -4.48 -6.34
C LEU A 243 -9.20 -4.90 -7.71
N CYS A 244 -9.66 -6.04 -8.20
CA CYS A 244 -9.28 -6.59 -9.48
C CYS A 244 -10.42 -7.45 -10.04
N ASN A 245 -10.85 -7.19 -11.29
CA ASN A 245 -11.96 -7.90 -11.92
C ASN A 245 -13.20 -7.99 -11.03
N GLU A 246 -13.61 -6.86 -10.42
CA GLU A 246 -14.81 -6.74 -9.56
C GLU A 246 -14.75 -7.55 -8.25
N ARG A 247 -13.62 -8.18 -7.94
CA ARG A 247 -13.36 -8.89 -6.70
C ARG A 247 -12.34 -8.17 -5.83
N TRP A 248 -12.55 -8.23 -4.53
CA TRP A 248 -11.60 -7.77 -3.54
C TRP A 248 -10.65 -8.90 -3.16
N TYR A 249 -9.37 -8.61 -3.18
CA TYR A 249 -8.28 -9.48 -2.75
C TYR A 249 -7.63 -8.85 -1.54
N ALA A 250 -7.57 -9.55 -0.42
CA ALA A 250 -7.05 -9.00 0.82
C ALA A 250 -6.03 -9.93 1.46
N THR A 251 -4.95 -9.33 1.98
CA THR A 251 -4.00 -9.99 2.88
C THR A 251 -4.25 -9.54 4.31
N GLY A 252 -3.87 -10.35 5.28
CA GLY A 252 -4.14 -10.06 6.69
C GLY A 252 -3.22 -10.78 7.66
N ASP A 253 -3.76 -11.16 8.79
CA ASP A 253 -3.09 -11.92 9.84
C ASP A 253 -3.10 -13.45 9.60
N ASN A 254 -3.61 -13.87 8.47
CA ASN A 254 -3.57 -15.26 7.99
C ASN A 254 -2.56 -15.42 6.85
N ASP A 255 -2.21 -16.65 6.55
CA ASP A 255 -1.23 -17.05 5.55
C ASP A 255 -1.85 -17.28 4.15
N ALA A 256 -2.86 -16.49 3.79
CA ALA A 256 -3.60 -16.64 2.55
C ALA A 256 -4.01 -15.29 1.96
N ILE A 257 -4.30 -15.27 0.66
CA ILE A 257 -5.03 -14.20 0.00
C ILE A 257 -6.53 -14.54 0.14
N ASN A 258 -7.28 -13.62 0.71
CA ASN A 258 -8.72 -13.77 0.91
C ASN A 258 -9.44 -13.05 -0.23
N ILE A 259 -10.43 -13.71 -0.85
CA ILE A 259 -11.22 -13.17 -1.95
C ILE A 259 -12.63 -12.90 -1.47
N TYR A 260 -13.10 -11.69 -1.75
CA TYR A 260 -14.48 -11.27 -1.54
C TYR A 260 -15.11 -10.91 -2.88
N ASP A 261 -16.26 -11.49 -3.14
CA ASP A 261 -17.08 -11.18 -4.31
C ASP A 261 -18.04 -10.05 -3.97
N SER A 262 -17.88 -8.91 -4.63
CA SER A 262 -18.72 -7.74 -4.38
C SER A 262 -20.14 -7.87 -4.91
N GLN A 263 -20.36 -8.74 -5.88
CA GLN A 263 -21.70 -9.00 -6.45
C GLN A 263 -22.52 -9.94 -5.57
N GLN A 264 -21.86 -10.94 -4.99
CA GLN A 264 -22.52 -11.88 -4.06
C GLN A 264 -22.56 -11.35 -2.63
N GLY A 265 -21.71 -10.38 -2.31
CA GLY A 265 -21.64 -9.80 -0.98
C GLY A 265 -21.02 -10.75 0.06
N GLU A 266 -20.19 -11.69 -0.35
CA GLU A 266 -19.62 -12.70 0.54
C GLU A 266 -18.14 -13.03 0.26
N TRP A 267 -17.47 -13.64 1.24
CA TRP A 267 -16.15 -14.23 1.10
C TRP A 267 -16.25 -15.54 0.35
N VAL A 268 -15.60 -15.59 -0.83
CA VAL A 268 -15.71 -16.74 -1.73
C VAL A 268 -14.64 -17.77 -1.40
N LYS A 269 -13.39 -17.34 -1.19
CA LYS A 269 -12.25 -18.27 -1.15
C LYS A 269 -11.03 -17.69 -0.45
N LYS A 270 -10.17 -18.60 0.03
CA LYS A 270 -8.79 -18.33 0.43
C LYS A 270 -7.84 -18.98 -0.57
N ILE A 271 -6.95 -18.19 -1.16
CA ILE A 271 -5.92 -18.68 -2.07
C ILE A 271 -4.61 -18.85 -1.31
N LYS A 272 -4.05 -20.07 -1.36
CA LYS A 272 -2.68 -20.38 -0.94
C LYS A 272 -1.81 -20.83 -2.11
N THR A 273 -2.41 -21.35 -3.16
CA THR A 273 -1.71 -21.84 -4.34
C THR A 273 -2.38 -21.32 -5.59
N ILE A 274 -1.57 -20.90 -6.55
CA ILE A 274 -1.97 -20.51 -7.90
C ILE A 274 -1.12 -21.30 -8.90
N LYS A 275 -1.49 -21.27 -10.17
CA LYS A 275 -0.66 -21.91 -11.20
C LYS A 275 0.75 -21.31 -11.19
N GLY A 276 1.75 -22.12 -10.91
CA GLY A 276 3.16 -21.74 -10.90
C GLY A 276 3.70 -21.19 -9.57
N TYR A 277 2.87 -21.04 -8.51
CA TYR A 277 3.34 -20.55 -7.23
C TYR A 277 2.47 -20.99 -6.03
N SER A 278 3.12 -21.23 -4.89
CA SER A 278 2.44 -21.48 -3.60
C SER A 278 2.89 -20.44 -2.58
N PHE A 279 1.95 -19.65 -2.09
CA PHE A 279 2.18 -18.62 -1.08
C PHE A 279 2.48 -19.26 0.28
N LEU A 280 3.47 -18.72 0.97
CA LEU A 280 3.82 -19.12 2.34
C LEU A 280 3.36 -18.09 3.36
N LEU A 281 3.59 -16.79 3.10
CA LEU A 281 3.17 -15.68 3.95
C LEU A 281 2.92 -14.42 3.10
N PRO A 282 1.79 -14.34 2.38
CA PRO A 282 1.44 -13.15 1.63
C PRO A 282 1.11 -12.01 2.58
N VAL A 283 1.92 -10.96 2.59
CA VAL A 283 1.80 -9.84 3.56
C VAL A 283 1.16 -8.61 2.98
N ARG A 284 1.37 -8.35 1.68
CA ARG A 284 0.83 -7.18 0.98
C ARG A 284 0.35 -7.57 -0.40
N ILE A 285 -0.71 -6.90 -0.84
CA ILE A 285 -1.26 -7.04 -2.19
C ILE A 285 -1.54 -5.68 -2.78
N TYR A 286 -1.28 -5.52 -4.05
CA TYR A 286 -1.44 -4.28 -4.80
C TYR A 286 -1.97 -4.57 -6.19
N ALA A 287 -3.00 -3.84 -6.64
CA ALA A 287 -3.52 -3.95 -8.00
C ALA A 287 -2.76 -2.99 -8.94
N GLN A 288 -2.14 -3.54 -9.96
CA GLN A 288 -1.57 -2.76 -11.06
C GLN A 288 -2.68 -2.30 -12.03
N ASN A 289 -3.64 -3.17 -12.30
CA ASN A 289 -4.82 -2.94 -13.12
C ASN A 289 -5.87 -4.02 -12.82
N ASP A 290 -6.95 -4.06 -13.59
CA ASP A 290 -8.08 -4.99 -13.39
C ASP A 290 -7.75 -6.48 -13.61
N SER A 291 -6.53 -6.80 -14.03
CA SER A 291 -6.15 -8.21 -14.27
C SER A 291 -4.80 -8.58 -13.67
N VAL A 292 -4.07 -7.62 -13.08
CA VAL A 292 -2.72 -7.84 -12.55
C VAL A 292 -2.63 -7.40 -11.11
N LEU A 293 -2.25 -8.33 -10.26
CA LEU A 293 -1.94 -8.10 -8.86
C LEU A 293 -0.46 -8.37 -8.57
N TRP A 294 0.13 -7.59 -7.69
CA TRP A 294 1.44 -7.86 -7.11
C TRP A 294 1.26 -8.27 -5.66
N VAL A 295 1.88 -9.37 -5.29
CA VAL A 295 1.78 -9.94 -3.94
C VAL A 295 3.17 -10.11 -3.36
N SER A 296 3.44 -9.48 -2.21
CA SER A 296 4.67 -9.71 -1.45
C SER A 296 4.52 -10.93 -0.56
N ASP A 297 5.30 -11.96 -0.81
CA ASP A 297 5.40 -13.17 0.01
C ASP A 297 6.73 -13.17 0.75
N THR A 298 6.69 -12.91 2.05
CA THR A 298 7.88 -12.60 2.87
C THR A 298 8.17 -13.66 3.93
N HIS A 299 7.95 -14.93 3.60
CA HIS A 299 8.36 -16.00 4.48
C HIS A 299 9.91 -16.09 4.57
N LYS A 300 10.44 -16.44 5.76
CA LYS A 300 11.90 -16.47 6.02
C LYS A 300 12.70 -17.30 5.03
N SER A 301 12.09 -18.33 4.45
CA SER A 301 12.74 -19.20 3.47
C SER A 301 12.55 -18.76 2.02
N MET A 302 11.67 -17.78 1.78
CA MET A 302 11.32 -17.35 0.44
C MET A 302 10.83 -15.91 0.47
N GLN A 303 11.66 -14.99 -0.03
CA GLN A 303 11.36 -13.58 -0.16
C GLN A 303 11.07 -13.32 -1.64
N THR A 304 9.79 -13.22 -1.99
CA THR A 304 9.38 -13.15 -3.39
C THR A 304 8.26 -12.13 -3.57
N LEU A 305 8.39 -11.32 -4.60
CA LEU A 305 7.29 -10.51 -5.12
C LEU A 305 6.69 -11.22 -6.33
N VAL A 306 5.43 -11.57 -6.25
CA VAL A 306 4.72 -12.38 -7.26
C VAL A 306 3.82 -11.49 -8.09
N LYS A 307 4.04 -11.47 -9.41
CA LYS A 307 3.07 -10.93 -10.36
C LYS A 307 2.01 -11.98 -10.63
N MET A 308 0.83 -11.77 -10.09
CA MET A 308 -0.32 -12.67 -10.27
C MET A 308 -1.26 -12.12 -11.34
N ILE A 309 -1.55 -12.92 -12.36
CA ILE A 309 -2.59 -12.62 -13.33
C ILE A 309 -3.92 -13.22 -12.85
N VAL A 310 -4.94 -12.41 -12.89
CA VAL A 310 -6.31 -12.81 -12.65
C VAL A 310 -7.02 -12.94 -13.99
N HIS A 311 -7.33 -14.16 -14.38
CA HIS A 311 -8.10 -14.43 -15.59
C HIS A 311 -9.58 -14.52 -15.23
N LYS A 312 -10.40 -13.74 -15.92
CA LYS A 312 -11.87 -13.81 -15.87
C LYS A 312 -12.36 -14.25 -17.24
N GLY A 313 -13.05 -15.35 -17.32
CA GLY A 313 -13.59 -15.89 -18.55
C GLY A 313 -15.09 -16.10 -18.45
N GLU A 314 -15.80 -16.01 -19.57
CA GLU A 314 -17.22 -16.27 -19.68
C GLU A 314 -17.47 -17.76 -19.84
N ILE A 315 -18.42 -18.31 -19.08
CA ILE A 315 -18.92 -19.67 -19.32
C ILE A 315 -19.81 -19.61 -20.55
N ARG A 316 -19.32 -20.18 -21.63
CA ARG A 316 -20.16 -20.40 -22.82
C ARG A 316 -20.88 -21.73 -22.66
N GLU A 317 -22.21 -21.69 -22.65
CA GLU A 317 -23.04 -22.87 -22.74
C GLU A 317 -22.76 -23.70 -24.02
#